data_1f1d96e6c3779c52b7b590afc34460f9
#
_entry.id   1f1d96e6c3779c52b7b590afc34460f9
#
_cell.length_a   1.000
_cell.length_b   1.000
_cell.length_c   1.000
_cell.angle_alpha   90.00
_cell.angle_beta   90.00
_cell.angle_gamma   90.00
#
_symmetry.space_group_name_H-M   'P 1'
#
loop_
_entity.id
_entity.type
_entity.pdbx_description
1 polymer ?
#
loop_
_entity_poly.entity_id
_entity_poly.type
_entity_poly.pdbx_seq_one_letter_code
_entity_poly.pdbx_strand_id
1 'polypeptide(L)'
;HIIIESGNRFHRTKYERVKNDAPSKFNAKLRMHVRTKRLNDVRQFGRDRAVDFTFGGGDTECHIIVEFYGQGNIILTDKNYTVLTLLRTHRDDAKGVKILGNHTYPLDRFRAFKQYEREDVVCALASGMTVDDVAAADGDADAADEKTDGAGTRSPGTIREALARAFGYAPPFAEHVALTAGIP
;
A
#
# COMPACT_ATOMS: atom_id res chain seq x y z
N HIS A 1 5.82 -3.47 -23.79
CA HIS A 1 6.01 -2.28 -22.95
C HIS A 1 5.08 -2.34 -21.75
N ILE A 2 5.49 -1.73 -20.64
CA ILE A 2 4.66 -1.49 -19.46
C ILE A 2 4.47 0.03 -19.37
N ILE A 3 3.23 0.46 -19.21
CA ILE A 3 2.89 1.86 -18.92
C ILE A 3 2.53 1.97 -17.46
N ILE A 4 3.15 2.94 -16.79
CA ILE A 4 2.84 3.35 -15.44
C ILE A 4 2.44 4.82 -15.50
N GLU A 5 1.19 5.11 -15.19
CA GLU A 5 0.63 6.45 -15.11
C GLU A 5 0.26 6.71 -13.65
N SER A 6 1.03 7.59 -13.01
CA SER A 6 0.95 7.85 -11.56
C SER A 6 -0.49 8.14 -11.13
N GLY A 7 -0.99 7.39 -10.14
CA GLY A 7 -2.33 7.53 -9.56
C GLY A 7 -3.49 7.07 -10.46
N ASN A 8 -3.22 6.66 -11.69
CA ASN A 8 -4.27 6.33 -12.65
C ASN A 8 -4.25 4.85 -13.05
N ARG A 9 -3.17 4.39 -13.70
CA ARG A 9 -3.14 3.05 -14.26
C ARG A 9 -1.74 2.47 -14.40
N PHE A 10 -1.74 1.16 -14.44
CA PHE A 10 -0.57 0.34 -14.69
C PHE A 10 -0.99 -0.84 -15.54
N HIS A 11 -0.42 -0.97 -16.74
CA HIS A 11 -0.79 -2.07 -17.63
C HIS A 11 0.27 -2.37 -18.69
N ARG A 12 0.19 -3.56 -19.27
CA ARG A 12 0.98 -3.95 -20.44
C ARG A 12 0.34 -3.41 -21.71
N THR A 13 1.15 -2.91 -22.62
CA THR A 13 0.72 -2.43 -23.94
C THR A 13 1.66 -2.88 -25.04
N LYS A 14 1.13 -3.03 -26.24
CA LYS A 14 1.89 -3.23 -27.49
C LYS A 14 2.12 -1.92 -28.23
N TYR A 15 1.36 -0.89 -27.89
CA TYR A 15 1.42 0.41 -28.55
C TYR A 15 2.60 1.23 -28.06
N GLU A 16 3.31 1.86 -28.99
CA GLU A 16 4.31 2.89 -28.68
C GLU A 16 3.65 4.27 -28.64
N ARG A 17 4.04 5.05 -27.65
CA ARG A 17 3.64 6.46 -27.58
C ARG A 17 4.74 7.34 -28.12
N VAL A 18 4.35 8.43 -28.75
CA VAL A 18 5.28 9.51 -29.13
C VAL A 18 5.97 10.00 -27.86
N LYS A 19 7.28 10.04 -27.89
CA LYS A 19 8.13 10.49 -26.78
C LYS A 19 8.51 11.94 -27.03
N ASN A 20 8.62 12.71 -25.96
CA ASN A 20 9.19 14.06 -26.05
C ASN A 20 10.69 13.95 -26.43
N ASP A 21 11.17 14.91 -27.20
CA ASP A 21 12.56 14.96 -27.67
C ASP A 21 13.56 15.01 -26.51
N ALA A 22 13.24 15.76 -25.46
CA ALA A 22 14.05 15.84 -24.25
C ALA A 22 13.34 15.20 -23.05
N PRO A 23 14.02 14.34 -22.25
CA PRO A 23 13.45 13.80 -21.03
C PRO A 23 13.34 14.88 -19.95
N SER A 24 12.30 14.80 -19.12
CA SER A 24 12.21 15.62 -17.90
C SER A 24 13.38 15.33 -16.96
N LYS A 25 13.69 16.26 -16.04
CA LYS A 25 14.72 16.07 -15.00
C LYS A 25 14.49 14.79 -14.19
N PHE A 26 13.25 14.49 -13.87
CA PHE A 26 12.85 13.25 -13.18
C PHE A 26 13.19 12.01 -14.02
N ASN A 27 12.80 11.98 -15.30
CA ASN A 27 13.10 10.86 -16.19
C ASN A 27 14.61 10.69 -16.46
N ALA A 28 15.36 11.81 -16.56
CA ALA A 28 16.80 11.76 -16.72
C ALA A 28 17.44 11.06 -15.50
N LYS A 29 17.00 11.41 -14.29
CA LYS A 29 17.51 10.81 -13.05
C LYS A 29 17.12 9.34 -12.92
N LEU A 30 15.88 8.97 -13.26
CA LEU A 30 15.47 7.56 -13.35
C LEU A 30 16.38 6.76 -14.30
N ARG A 31 16.60 7.26 -15.52
CA ARG A 31 17.46 6.61 -16.52
C ARG A 31 18.89 6.42 -16.02
N MET A 32 19.44 7.41 -15.35
CA MET A 32 20.80 7.34 -14.79
C MET A 32 20.97 6.16 -13.82
N HIS A 33 19.95 5.86 -13.03
CA HIS A 33 20.03 4.80 -12.02
C HIS A 33 19.60 3.43 -12.52
N VAL A 34 18.63 3.33 -13.45
CA VAL A 34 18.03 2.03 -13.81
C VAL A 34 18.31 1.53 -15.22
N ARG A 35 18.82 2.37 -16.14
CA ARG A 35 18.92 2.05 -17.58
C ARG A 35 19.66 0.75 -17.90
N THR A 36 20.70 0.43 -17.15
CA THR A 36 21.54 -0.74 -17.37
C THR A 36 21.34 -1.85 -16.35
N LYS A 37 20.38 -1.66 -15.43
CA LYS A 37 20.14 -2.60 -14.35
C LYS A 37 19.02 -3.57 -14.70
N ARG A 38 19.18 -4.80 -14.24
CA ARG A 38 18.15 -5.84 -14.35
C ARG A 38 17.07 -5.57 -13.29
N LEU A 39 15.81 -5.77 -13.68
CA LEU A 39 14.70 -5.89 -12.73
C LEU A 39 14.82 -7.24 -12.02
N ASN A 40 15.05 -7.24 -10.73
CA ASN A 40 15.25 -8.43 -9.91
C ASN A 40 13.99 -8.88 -9.19
N ASP A 41 13.21 -7.93 -8.69
CA ASP A 41 12.02 -8.24 -7.92
C ASP A 41 10.91 -7.21 -8.17
N VAL A 42 9.67 -7.65 -7.99
CA VAL A 42 8.47 -6.80 -8.01
C VAL A 42 7.57 -7.27 -6.88
N ARG A 43 7.35 -6.42 -5.88
CA ARG A 43 6.50 -6.75 -4.74
C ARG A 43 5.52 -5.63 -4.41
N GLN A 44 4.35 -6.00 -3.95
CA GLN A 44 3.41 -5.08 -3.35
C GLN A 44 3.76 -4.89 -1.87
N PHE A 45 3.63 -3.67 -1.37
CA PHE A 45 3.77 -3.40 0.06
C PHE A 45 2.50 -3.81 0.81
N GLY A 46 2.54 -5.01 1.39
CA GLY A 46 1.42 -5.56 2.16
C GLY A 46 0.11 -5.51 1.38
N ARG A 47 -0.93 -4.95 2.00
CA ARG A 47 -2.27 -4.78 1.42
C ARG A 47 -2.47 -3.40 0.75
N ASP A 48 -1.43 -2.59 0.70
CA ASP A 48 -1.52 -1.24 0.18
C ASP A 48 -1.40 -1.17 -1.35
N ARG A 49 -1.87 -0.07 -1.91
CA ARG A 49 -1.79 0.24 -3.35
C ARG A 49 -0.44 0.88 -3.69
N ALA A 50 0.64 0.22 -3.27
CA ALA A 50 2.01 0.62 -3.57
C ALA A 50 2.82 -0.60 -3.97
N VAL A 51 3.64 -0.44 -5.02
CA VAL A 51 4.46 -1.52 -5.60
C VAL A 51 5.91 -1.07 -5.65
N ASP A 52 6.79 -1.95 -5.19
CA ASP A 52 8.23 -1.79 -5.23
C ASP A 52 8.83 -2.60 -6.39
N PHE A 53 9.60 -1.96 -7.23
CA PHE A 53 10.38 -2.57 -8.30
C PHE A 53 11.86 -2.47 -7.94
N THR A 54 12.49 -3.59 -7.67
CA THR A 54 13.92 -3.68 -7.29
C THR A 54 14.80 -3.88 -8.51
N PHE A 55 15.76 -2.99 -8.72
CA PHE A 55 16.71 -3.01 -9.83
C PHE A 55 18.14 -3.16 -9.34
N GLY A 56 18.93 -3.98 -10.05
CA GLY A 56 20.33 -4.23 -9.72
C GLY A 56 20.49 -5.11 -8.49
N GLY A 57 21.64 -5.01 -7.81
CA GLY A 57 21.93 -5.78 -6.61
C GLY A 57 23.17 -5.26 -5.89
N GLY A 58 23.32 -5.65 -4.64
CA GLY A 58 24.42 -5.22 -3.78
C GLY A 58 24.47 -3.70 -3.61
N ASP A 59 25.65 -3.12 -3.79
CA ASP A 59 25.81 -1.66 -3.59
C ASP A 59 25.14 -0.80 -4.66
N THR A 60 24.78 -1.39 -5.78
CA THR A 60 24.12 -0.67 -6.88
C THR A 60 22.61 -0.83 -6.89
N GLU A 61 22.04 -1.54 -5.92
CA GLU A 61 20.60 -1.75 -5.82
C GLU A 61 19.85 -0.43 -5.67
N CYS A 62 18.71 -0.34 -6.34
CA CYS A 62 17.80 0.79 -6.22
C CYS A 62 16.37 0.33 -6.43
N HIS A 63 15.43 1.10 -5.89
CA HIS A 63 14.02 0.78 -5.94
C HIS A 63 13.24 1.88 -6.66
N ILE A 64 12.26 1.47 -7.46
CA ILE A 64 11.22 2.36 -7.97
C ILE A 64 9.93 1.99 -7.26
N ILE A 65 9.48 2.88 -6.39
CA ILE A 65 8.22 2.72 -5.67
C ILE A 65 7.13 3.47 -6.43
N VAL A 66 6.05 2.78 -6.75
CA VAL A 66 4.88 3.34 -7.44
C VAL A 66 3.69 3.29 -6.50
N GLU A 67 3.17 4.46 -6.16
CA GLU A 67 1.97 4.63 -5.32
C GLU A 67 0.75 4.90 -6.21
N PHE A 68 -0.36 4.20 -5.93
CA PHE A 68 -1.60 4.29 -6.70
C PHE A 68 -2.77 4.92 -5.94
N TYR A 69 -2.50 5.65 -4.86
CA TYR A 69 -3.51 6.37 -4.10
C TYR A 69 -3.40 7.88 -4.29
N GLY A 70 -4.54 8.57 -4.21
CA GLY A 70 -4.61 10.01 -4.47
C GLY A 70 -4.17 10.33 -5.90
N GLN A 71 -3.27 11.28 -6.04
CA GLN A 71 -2.66 11.64 -7.33
C GLN A 71 -1.53 10.69 -7.75
N GLY A 72 -1.25 9.68 -6.92
CA GLY A 72 -0.15 8.74 -7.08
C GLY A 72 1.22 9.39 -6.96
N ASN A 73 2.25 8.55 -6.89
CA ASN A 73 3.63 9.00 -6.91
C ASN A 73 4.53 7.95 -7.56
N ILE A 74 5.69 8.38 -8.04
CA ILE A 74 6.77 7.51 -8.49
C ILE A 74 8.03 8.01 -7.80
N ILE A 75 8.65 7.15 -7.02
CA ILE A 75 9.77 7.49 -6.14
C ILE A 75 10.93 6.56 -6.48
N LEU A 76 12.10 7.13 -6.72
CA LEU A 76 13.34 6.38 -6.84
C LEU A 76 14.10 6.47 -5.53
N THR A 77 14.55 5.35 -5.00
CA THR A 77 15.39 5.27 -3.81
C THR A 77 16.67 4.48 -4.07
N ASP A 78 17.62 4.59 -3.18
CA ASP A 78 18.76 3.68 -3.07
C ASP A 78 18.38 2.37 -2.36
N LYS A 79 19.36 1.49 -2.12
CA LYS A 79 19.19 0.21 -1.41
C LYS A 79 18.68 0.34 0.03
N ASN A 80 18.86 1.49 0.66
CA ASN A 80 18.42 1.78 2.03
C ASN A 80 17.09 2.54 2.05
N TYR A 81 16.37 2.59 0.92
CA TYR A 81 15.16 3.37 0.74
C TYR A 81 15.34 4.88 0.95
N THR A 82 16.56 5.42 0.82
CA THR A 82 16.77 6.86 0.79
C THR A 82 16.30 7.43 -0.54
N VAL A 83 15.41 8.42 -0.50
CA VAL A 83 14.79 9.00 -1.70
C VAL A 83 15.82 9.78 -2.52
N LEU A 84 16.12 9.31 -3.72
CA LEU A 84 17.01 9.95 -4.69
C LEU A 84 16.28 10.97 -5.56
N THR A 85 15.06 10.64 -5.98
CA THR A 85 14.16 11.53 -6.72
C THR A 85 12.72 11.04 -6.62
N LEU A 86 11.77 11.93 -6.80
CA LEU A 86 10.34 11.62 -6.74
C LEU A 86 9.57 12.52 -7.70
N LEU A 87 8.41 12.06 -8.13
CA LEU A 87 7.55 12.81 -9.04
C LEU A 87 6.83 13.95 -8.30
N ARG A 88 6.39 13.70 -7.05
CA ARG A 88 5.70 14.66 -6.18
C ARG A 88 6.21 14.57 -4.76
N THR A 89 6.51 15.70 -4.15
CA THR A 89 6.77 15.78 -2.70
C THR A 89 5.47 15.61 -1.94
N HIS A 90 5.50 14.88 -0.85
CA HIS A 90 4.36 14.72 0.05
C HIS A 90 4.79 14.96 1.49
N ARG A 91 4.02 15.79 2.19
CA ARG A 91 4.22 16.08 3.60
C ARG A 91 2.86 16.08 4.30
N ASP A 92 2.73 15.22 5.28
CA ASP A 92 1.57 15.16 6.17
C ASP A 92 2.10 15.23 7.61
N ASP A 93 2.14 16.45 8.13
CA ASP A 93 2.67 16.71 9.48
C ASP A 93 1.77 16.10 10.56
N ALA A 94 0.46 15.93 10.30
CA ALA A 94 -0.46 15.32 11.25
C ALA A 94 -0.18 13.82 11.45
N LYS A 95 0.28 13.15 10.40
CA LYS A 95 0.67 11.72 10.44
C LYS A 95 2.17 11.50 10.53
N GLY A 96 2.97 12.56 10.64
CA GLY A 96 4.42 12.47 10.66
C GLY A 96 5.06 11.96 9.36
N VAL A 97 4.30 11.87 8.27
CA VAL A 97 4.76 11.31 7.00
C VAL A 97 5.44 12.37 6.15
N LYS A 98 6.70 12.12 5.77
CA LYS A 98 7.48 13.00 4.90
C LYS A 98 8.12 12.18 3.77
N ILE A 99 7.68 12.43 2.53
CA ILE A 99 8.28 11.84 1.34
C ILE A 99 8.96 12.96 0.57
N LEU A 100 10.24 13.14 0.84
CA LEU A 100 11.08 14.22 0.34
C LEU A 100 12.42 13.65 -0.14
N GLY A 101 13.10 14.36 -1.02
CA GLY A 101 14.47 14.00 -1.43
C GLY A 101 15.42 13.91 -0.25
N ASN A 102 16.34 12.95 -0.26
CA ASN A 102 17.32 12.65 0.77
C ASN A 102 16.74 12.26 2.15
N HIS A 103 15.47 11.83 2.20
CA HIS A 103 14.85 11.26 3.40
C HIS A 103 14.59 9.78 3.16
N THR A 104 14.59 8.99 4.23
CA THR A 104 14.21 7.58 4.16
C THR A 104 12.71 7.47 3.86
N TYR A 105 12.37 6.65 2.90
CA TYR A 105 10.99 6.37 2.56
C TYR A 105 10.33 5.56 3.69
N PRO A 106 9.16 5.98 4.22
CA PRO A 106 8.54 5.34 5.39
C PRO A 106 7.88 4.03 5.00
N LEU A 107 8.54 2.90 5.26
CA LEU A 107 8.02 1.55 4.97
C LEU A 107 7.05 1.07 6.05
N ASP A 108 7.17 1.54 7.26
CA ASP A 108 6.38 1.21 8.44
C ASP A 108 4.90 1.61 8.33
N ARG A 109 4.59 2.54 7.42
CA ARG A 109 3.22 2.98 7.16
C ARG A 109 2.34 1.95 6.43
N PHE A 110 2.95 0.95 5.81
CA PHE A 110 2.22 -0.04 5.04
C PHE A 110 1.64 -1.13 5.92
N ARG A 111 0.37 -1.44 5.71
CA ARG A 111 -0.29 -2.53 6.40
C ARG A 111 0.28 -3.85 5.91
N ALA A 112 0.91 -4.60 6.81
CA ALA A 112 1.42 -5.92 6.50
C ALA A 112 0.28 -6.83 5.98
N PHE A 113 0.64 -7.76 5.09
CA PHE A 113 -0.27 -8.84 4.76
C PHE A 113 -0.31 -9.80 5.96
N LYS A 114 -1.46 -9.89 6.60
CA LYS A 114 -1.70 -10.83 7.68
C LYS A 114 -2.59 -11.96 7.19
N GLN A 115 -2.27 -13.17 7.58
CA GLN A 115 -3.17 -14.29 7.48
C GLN A 115 -3.95 -14.36 8.78
N TYR A 116 -5.26 -14.45 8.68
CA TYR A 116 -6.14 -14.51 9.84
C TYR A 116 -6.70 -15.92 9.96
N GLU A 117 -6.83 -16.40 11.18
CA GLU A 117 -7.53 -17.64 11.47
C GLU A 117 -9.05 -17.44 11.29
N ARG A 118 -9.75 -18.53 11.06
CA ARG A 118 -11.20 -18.48 10.84
C ARG A 118 -11.94 -17.90 12.04
N GLU A 119 -11.49 -18.26 13.24
CA GLU A 119 -12.03 -17.87 14.52
C GLU A 119 -11.95 -16.35 14.71
N ASP A 120 -10.82 -15.72 14.39
CA ASP A 120 -10.61 -14.27 14.45
C ASP A 120 -11.59 -13.54 13.54
N VAL A 121 -11.79 -14.07 12.32
CA VAL A 121 -12.71 -13.50 11.35
C VAL A 121 -14.15 -13.59 11.85
N VAL A 122 -14.57 -14.73 12.37
CA VAL A 122 -15.92 -14.92 12.92
C VAL A 122 -16.16 -14.00 14.11
N CYS A 123 -15.19 -13.88 15.01
CA CYS A 123 -15.27 -13.00 16.17
C CYS A 123 -15.36 -11.53 15.74
N ALA A 124 -14.54 -11.08 14.79
CA ALA A 124 -14.57 -9.71 14.28
C ALA A 124 -15.91 -9.37 13.63
N LEU A 125 -16.46 -10.29 12.80
CA LEU A 125 -17.75 -10.09 12.15
C LEU A 125 -18.90 -10.02 13.18
N ALA A 126 -18.84 -10.84 14.23
CA ALA A 126 -19.86 -10.88 15.29
C ALA A 126 -19.79 -9.67 16.23
N SER A 127 -18.58 -9.27 16.62
CA SER A 127 -18.35 -8.16 17.57
C SER A 127 -18.41 -6.78 16.93
N GLY A 128 -18.27 -6.70 15.60
CA GLY A 128 -18.15 -5.44 14.86
C GLY A 128 -16.79 -4.75 15.04
N MET A 129 -15.79 -5.47 15.55
CA MET A 129 -14.39 -5.03 15.64
C MET A 129 -13.67 -5.27 14.32
N THR A 130 -12.45 -4.74 14.19
CA THR A 130 -11.58 -5.14 13.06
C THR A 130 -10.92 -6.48 13.35
N VAL A 131 -10.55 -7.23 12.32
CA VAL A 131 -9.84 -8.52 12.50
C VAL A 131 -8.45 -8.29 13.11
N ASP A 132 -7.85 -7.14 12.84
CA ASP A 132 -6.55 -6.76 13.44
C ASP A 132 -6.66 -6.56 14.96
N ASP A 133 -7.77 -5.96 15.44
CA ASP A 133 -8.00 -5.74 16.88
C ASP A 133 -8.27 -7.06 17.61
N VAL A 134 -9.05 -7.98 16.98
CA VAL A 134 -9.32 -9.31 17.55
C VAL A 134 -8.04 -10.14 17.63
N ALA A 135 -7.27 -10.23 16.55
CA ALA A 135 -6.02 -10.98 16.52
C ALA A 135 -4.93 -10.41 17.46
N ALA A 136 -5.00 -9.13 17.83
CA ALA A 136 -4.12 -8.50 18.81
C ALA A 136 -4.53 -8.86 20.25
N ALA A 137 -5.83 -9.03 20.52
CA ALA A 137 -6.35 -9.35 21.85
C ALA A 137 -5.99 -10.78 22.30
N ASP A 138 -5.84 -11.72 21.36
CA ASP A 138 -5.42 -13.10 21.67
C ASP A 138 -3.90 -13.23 21.96
N GLY A 139 -3.11 -12.20 21.63
CA GLY A 139 -1.65 -12.19 21.81
C GLY A 139 -1.16 -11.64 23.15
N ASP A 140 -1.94 -10.86 23.89
CA ASP A 140 -1.56 -10.19 25.13
C ASP A 140 -2.58 -10.43 26.25
N ALA A 141 -2.43 -11.57 26.93
CA ALA A 141 -3.24 -11.85 28.13
C ALA A 141 -2.81 -11.06 29.38
N ASP A 142 -1.83 -10.15 29.29
CA ASP A 142 -1.24 -9.45 30.44
C ASP A 142 -1.24 -7.91 30.38
N ALA A 143 -1.99 -7.27 29.47
CA ALA A 143 -2.10 -5.82 29.44
C ALA A 143 -3.56 -5.34 29.40
N ALA A 144 -4.28 -5.55 30.51
CA ALA A 144 -5.55 -4.87 30.73
C ALA A 144 -5.29 -3.62 31.58
N ASP A 145 -5.15 -2.47 30.97
CA ASP A 145 -5.74 -1.20 31.43
C ASP A 145 -5.30 -0.03 30.51
N GLU A 146 -6.16 0.40 29.59
CA GLU A 146 -6.37 1.84 29.36
C GLU A 146 -7.54 2.07 28.38
N LYS A 147 -8.43 2.89 28.82
CA LYS A 147 -9.67 3.40 28.26
C LYS A 147 -9.64 3.66 26.75
N THR A 148 -10.50 2.99 26.01
CA THR A 148 -11.04 3.48 24.75
C THR A 148 -12.42 4.09 25.00
N ASP A 149 -12.48 5.41 24.97
CA ASP A 149 -13.74 6.16 24.99
C ASP A 149 -14.55 5.85 23.73
N GLY A 150 -15.70 5.23 23.92
CA GLY A 150 -16.95 5.53 23.26
C GLY A 150 -17.07 5.34 21.73
N ALA A 151 -16.64 4.23 21.14
CA ALA A 151 -17.21 3.76 19.88
C ALA A 151 -18.35 2.79 20.21
N GLY A 152 -19.57 3.29 20.26
CA GLY A 152 -20.74 2.45 20.46
C GLY A 152 -20.75 1.29 19.47
N THR A 153 -20.77 0.07 19.97
CA THR A 153 -20.95 -1.20 19.25
C THR A 153 -22.30 -1.17 18.52
N ARG A 154 -22.35 -0.55 17.34
CA ARG A 154 -23.46 -0.72 16.40
C ARG A 154 -23.24 -2.06 15.70
N SER A 155 -24.10 -3.03 15.98
CA SER A 155 -24.19 -4.23 15.18
C SER A 155 -24.26 -3.87 13.70
N PRO A 156 -23.42 -4.47 12.81
CA PRO A 156 -23.49 -4.17 11.39
C PRO A 156 -24.87 -4.59 10.86
N GLY A 157 -25.56 -3.68 10.18
CA GLY A 157 -26.90 -3.93 9.64
C GLY A 157 -26.88 -4.89 8.43
N THR A 158 -25.73 -5.00 7.75
CA THR A 158 -25.55 -5.85 6.57
C THR A 158 -24.20 -6.55 6.61
N ILE A 159 -24.11 -7.72 5.95
CA ILE A 159 -22.83 -8.45 5.84
C ILE A 159 -21.76 -7.61 5.11
N ARG A 160 -22.16 -6.77 4.17
CA ARG A 160 -21.28 -5.82 3.48
C ARG A 160 -20.65 -4.83 4.46
N GLU A 161 -21.45 -4.27 5.36
CA GLU A 161 -20.95 -3.33 6.40
C GLU A 161 -20.04 -4.04 7.39
N ALA A 162 -20.38 -5.28 7.77
CA ALA A 162 -19.54 -6.12 8.61
C ALA A 162 -18.18 -6.38 7.97
N LEU A 163 -18.15 -6.81 6.71
CA LEU A 163 -16.91 -7.05 5.94
C LEU A 163 -16.10 -5.76 5.76
N ALA A 164 -16.77 -4.65 5.43
CA ALA A 164 -16.09 -3.35 5.28
C ALA A 164 -15.41 -2.93 6.58
N ARG A 165 -16.04 -3.13 7.73
CA ARG A 165 -15.50 -2.80 9.04
C ARG A 165 -14.40 -3.77 9.47
N ALA A 166 -14.66 -5.07 9.43
CA ALA A 166 -13.72 -6.09 9.91
C ALA A 166 -12.38 -6.06 9.16
N PHE A 167 -12.41 -5.85 7.84
CA PHE A 167 -11.20 -5.87 7.00
C PHE A 167 -10.77 -4.51 6.47
N GLY A 168 -11.52 -3.43 6.74
CA GLY A 168 -11.28 -2.11 6.17
C GLY A 168 -11.45 -2.09 4.64
N TYR A 169 -12.31 -2.94 4.09
CA TYR A 169 -12.58 -2.98 2.65
C TYR A 169 -13.43 -1.78 2.22
N ALA A 170 -13.13 -1.26 1.03
CA ALA A 170 -14.04 -0.30 0.39
C ALA A 170 -15.40 -0.97 0.11
N PRO A 171 -16.55 -0.26 0.26
CA PRO A 171 -17.88 -0.84 0.12
C PRO A 171 -18.10 -1.66 -1.16
N PRO A 172 -17.64 -1.22 -2.36
CA PRO A 172 -17.80 -2.03 -3.58
C PRO A 172 -17.04 -3.36 -3.53
N PHE A 173 -15.90 -3.41 -2.84
CA PHE A 173 -15.14 -4.64 -2.70
C PHE A 173 -15.75 -5.58 -1.68
N ALA A 174 -16.27 -5.06 -0.57
CA ALA A 174 -17.01 -5.84 0.42
C ALA A 174 -18.28 -6.47 -0.20
N GLU A 175 -18.99 -5.71 -1.04
CA GLU A 175 -20.13 -6.21 -1.80
C GLU A 175 -19.72 -7.32 -2.79
N HIS A 176 -18.64 -7.12 -3.53
CA HIS A 176 -18.11 -8.15 -4.44
C HIS A 176 -17.75 -9.44 -3.70
N VAL A 177 -17.13 -9.37 -2.54
CA VAL A 177 -16.80 -10.54 -1.70
C VAL A 177 -18.05 -11.25 -1.25
N ALA A 178 -19.07 -10.52 -0.75
CA ALA A 178 -20.33 -11.10 -0.31
C ALA A 178 -21.05 -11.85 -1.47
N LEU A 179 -21.18 -11.18 -2.63
CA LEU A 179 -21.82 -11.78 -3.82
C LEU A 179 -21.05 -13.01 -4.33
N THR A 180 -19.72 -12.97 -4.33
CA THR A 180 -18.87 -14.10 -4.75
C THR A 180 -19.04 -15.30 -3.80
N ALA A 181 -19.27 -15.04 -2.51
CA ALA A 181 -19.57 -16.05 -1.51
C ALA A 181 -21.03 -16.55 -1.56
N GLY A 182 -21.86 -16.06 -2.49
CA GLY A 182 -23.27 -16.43 -2.62
C GLY A 182 -24.17 -15.83 -1.52
N ILE A 183 -23.73 -14.75 -0.89
CA ILE A 183 -24.50 -14.03 0.13
C ILE A 183 -25.21 -12.85 -0.58
N PRO A 184 -26.55 -12.81 -0.56
CA PRO A 184 -27.32 -11.75 -1.22
C PRO A 184 -27.20 -10.36 -0.56
#